data_bbe40e77a519107359bd76b86793cbfa
#
_entry.id   bbe40e77a519107359bd76b86793cbfa
#
_cell.length_a   1.000
_cell.length_b   1.000
_cell.length_c   1.000
_cell.angle_alpha   90.00
_cell.angle_beta   90.00
_cell.angle_gamma   90.00
#
_symmetry.space_group_name_H-M   'P 1'
#
loop_
_entity.id
_entity.type
_entity.pdbx_description
1 polymer ?
#
loop_
_entity_poly.entity_id
_entity_poly.type
_entity_poly.pdbx_seq_one_letter_code
_entity_poly.pdbx_strand_id
1 'polypeptide(L)'
;MKLPIGNFTSQYLANLYLAYFDHWVKEELAKIVMKRFGVKIYYYRYMDDMVILCADKEALHFVLDMMGLYLGGELKVEIKSNWQIFPVDARSIDYVGFKQNHYGILLRSGILKRFYKKFHRTINKYEIKDETDIKHFFPSEYGWIIRCSEEHSKFIFNNCLNDGSKCFDYRAAG
;
A
#
# COMPACT_ATOMS: atom_id res chain seq x y z
N MET A 1 -27.71 -6.07 1.33
CA MET A 1 -27.50 -5.99 -0.13
C MET A 1 -25.99 -6.11 -0.39
N LYS A 2 -25.52 -7.07 -1.18
CA LYS A 2 -24.08 -7.21 -1.47
C LYS A 2 -23.82 -6.64 -2.87
N LEU A 3 -22.86 -5.72 -2.99
CA LEU A 3 -22.42 -5.22 -4.29
C LEU A 3 -21.66 -6.34 -5.03
N PRO A 4 -21.89 -6.55 -6.34
CA PRO A 4 -21.16 -7.55 -7.12
C PRO A 4 -19.66 -7.17 -7.18
N ILE A 5 -18.79 -8.14 -6.87
CA ILE A 5 -17.33 -7.97 -6.90
C ILE A 5 -16.87 -7.97 -8.36
N GLY A 6 -16.00 -7.03 -8.73
CA GLY A 6 -15.35 -6.98 -10.05
C GLY A 6 -15.97 -6.05 -11.09
N ASN A 7 -17.08 -5.38 -10.78
CA ASN A 7 -17.66 -4.37 -11.67
C ASN A 7 -17.05 -2.98 -11.35
N PHE A 8 -16.71 -2.21 -12.40
CA PHE A 8 -16.19 -0.85 -12.29
C PHE A 8 -17.12 0.08 -11.48
N THR A 9 -18.43 -0.05 -11.70
CA THR A 9 -19.46 0.72 -10.99
C THR A 9 -19.48 0.44 -9.49
N SER A 10 -19.17 -0.79 -9.06
CA SER A 10 -19.12 -1.15 -7.63
C SER A 10 -17.99 -0.45 -6.89
N GLN A 11 -16.85 -0.29 -7.54
CA GLN A 11 -15.70 0.45 -6.97
C GLN A 11 -16.03 1.95 -6.83
N TYR A 12 -16.64 2.52 -7.85
CA TYR A 12 -17.08 3.92 -7.82
C TYR A 12 -18.12 4.17 -6.72
N LEU A 13 -19.14 3.32 -6.61
CA LEU A 13 -20.17 3.42 -5.59
C LEU A 13 -19.62 3.23 -4.17
N ALA A 14 -18.67 2.32 -3.97
CA ALA A 14 -18.00 2.13 -2.69
C ALA A 14 -17.20 3.37 -2.27
N ASN A 15 -16.50 4.00 -3.21
CA ASN A 15 -15.79 5.25 -2.93
C ASN A 15 -16.73 6.41 -2.63
N LEU A 16 -17.82 6.53 -3.36
CA LEU A 16 -18.85 7.55 -3.11
C LEU A 16 -19.51 7.33 -1.74
N TYR A 17 -19.80 6.08 -1.35
CA TYR A 17 -20.39 5.74 -0.08
C TYR A 17 -19.53 6.16 1.12
N LEU A 18 -18.20 6.08 0.99
CA LEU A 18 -17.24 6.48 2.01
C LEU A 18 -16.78 7.95 1.90
N ALA A 19 -17.22 8.70 0.90
CA ALA A 19 -16.75 10.07 0.67
C ALA A 19 -17.02 11.01 1.85
N TYR A 20 -18.24 10.95 2.42
CA TYR A 20 -18.59 11.76 3.59
C TYR A 20 -17.78 11.39 4.82
N PHE A 21 -17.49 10.10 5.00
CA PHE A 21 -16.60 9.63 6.05
C PHE A 21 -15.17 10.16 5.87
N ASP A 22 -14.64 10.17 4.63
CA ASP A 22 -13.32 10.73 4.34
C ASP A 22 -13.22 12.21 4.70
N HIS A 23 -14.24 13.00 4.34
CA HIS A 23 -14.35 14.40 4.70
C HIS A 23 -14.41 14.60 6.21
N TRP A 24 -15.26 13.84 6.89
CA TRP A 24 -15.38 13.90 8.34
C TRP A 24 -14.06 13.58 9.05
N VAL A 25 -13.32 12.56 8.62
CA VAL A 25 -12.00 12.22 9.20
C VAL A 25 -11.00 13.36 9.00
N LYS A 26 -10.92 13.93 7.79
CA LYS A 26 -9.94 14.97 7.44
C LYS A 26 -10.25 16.33 8.04
N GLU A 27 -11.52 16.68 8.16
CA GLU A 27 -11.96 18.04 8.51
C GLU A 27 -12.41 18.14 9.97
N GLU A 28 -13.16 17.18 10.49
CA GLU A 28 -13.69 17.24 11.83
C GLU A 28 -12.87 16.44 12.83
N LEU A 29 -12.63 15.15 12.56
CA LEU A 29 -11.89 14.29 13.48
C LEU A 29 -10.46 14.79 13.65
N ALA A 30 -9.81 15.26 12.58
CA ALA A 30 -8.47 15.82 12.65
C ALA A 30 -8.40 17.07 13.56
N LYS A 31 -9.41 17.95 13.53
CA LYS A 31 -9.51 19.11 14.44
C LYS A 31 -9.71 18.67 15.90
N ILE A 32 -10.58 17.67 16.14
CA ILE A 32 -10.80 17.13 17.47
C ILE A 32 -9.51 16.56 18.07
N VAL A 33 -8.77 15.77 17.28
CA VAL A 33 -7.49 15.19 17.69
C VAL A 33 -6.47 16.29 18.00
N MET A 34 -6.34 17.28 17.12
CA MET A 34 -5.44 18.41 17.34
C MET A 34 -5.79 19.16 18.63
N LYS A 35 -7.07 19.41 18.88
CA LYS A 35 -7.53 20.10 20.10
C LYS A 35 -7.28 19.29 21.37
N ARG A 36 -7.47 17.97 21.31
CA ARG A 36 -7.41 17.09 22.49
C ARG A 36 -5.99 16.63 22.83
N PHE A 37 -5.19 16.29 21.82
CA PHE A 37 -3.87 15.66 21.97
C PHE A 37 -2.72 16.56 21.50
N GLY A 38 -2.99 17.68 20.83
CA GLY A 38 -1.95 18.58 20.29
C GLY A 38 -1.19 18.01 19.10
N VAL A 39 -1.66 16.93 18.49
CA VAL A 39 -0.98 16.24 17.40
C VAL A 39 -1.81 16.20 16.12
N LYS A 40 -1.12 16.15 14.97
CA LYS A 40 -1.77 15.98 13.66
C LYS A 40 -1.94 14.52 13.31
N ILE A 41 -3.03 14.22 12.61
CA ILE A 41 -3.23 12.93 11.94
C ILE A 41 -3.15 13.12 10.44
N TYR A 42 -2.65 12.08 9.75
CA TYR A 42 -2.63 11.99 8.29
C TYR A 42 -3.41 10.74 7.89
N TYR A 43 -4.47 10.92 7.12
CA TYR A 43 -5.39 9.87 6.71
C TYR A 43 -5.28 9.61 5.22
N TYR A 44 -5.11 8.33 4.87
CA TYR A 44 -5.08 7.84 3.50
C TYR A 44 -6.02 6.66 3.36
N ARG A 45 -6.79 6.62 2.28
CA ARG A 45 -7.65 5.50 1.94
C ARG A 45 -7.50 5.12 0.47
N TYR A 46 -7.42 3.84 0.23
CA TYR A 46 -7.52 3.24 -1.10
C TYR A 46 -8.56 2.12 -1.03
N MET A 47 -9.75 2.37 -1.59
CA MET A 47 -10.93 1.50 -1.47
C MET A 47 -11.28 1.22 0.00
N ASP A 48 -11.12 -0.03 0.45
CA ASP A 48 -11.35 -0.48 1.83
C ASP A 48 -10.10 -0.45 2.72
N ASP A 49 -8.92 -0.29 2.13
CA ASP A 49 -7.67 -0.17 2.87
C ASP A 49 -7.47 1.27 3.38
N MET A 50 -7.30 1.42 4.70
CA MET A 50 -7.11 2.71 5.37
C MET A 50 -5.82 2.72 6.16
N VAL A 51 -5.08 3.84 6.08
CA VAL A 51 -3.87 4.09 6.87
C VAL A 51 -3.98 5.44 7.54
N ILE A 52 -3.66 5.49 8.83
CA ILE A 52 -3.60 6.72 9.62
C ILE A 52 -2.23 6.81 10.26
N LEU A 53 -1.58 7.95 10.07
CA LEU A 53 -0.29 8.25 10.69
C LEU A 53 -0.49 9.31 11.77
N CYS A 54 0.11 9.09 12.93
CA CYS A 54 0.12 10.02 14.05
C CYS A 54 1.37 9.79 14.90
N ALA A 55 1.87 10.84 15.53
CA ALA A 55 3.02 10.74 16.44
C ALA A 55 2.64 10.18 17.82
N ASP A 56 1.35 10.15 18.15
CA ASP A 56 0.85 9.73 19.47
C ASP A 56 -0.02 8.48 19.35
N LYS A 57 0.29 7.46 20.18
CA LYS A 57 -0.41 6.17 20.16
C LYS A 57 -1.82 6.26 20.77
N GLU A 58 -2.00 7.07 21.82
CA GLU A 58 -3.31 7.24 22.46
C GLU A 58 -4.27 7.97 21.53
N ALA A 59 -3.75 8.97 20.79
CA ALA A 59 -4.50 9.63 19.74
C ALA A 59 -4.94 8.65 18.63
N LEU A 60 -4.10 7.67 18.24
CA LEU A 60 -4.48 6.64 17.27
C LEU A 60 -5.59 5.72 17.78
N HIS A 61 -5.56 5.32 19.05
CA HIS A 61 -6.66 4.54 19.64
C HIS A 61 -7.94 5.35 19.66
N PHE A 62 -7.88 6.62 20.07
CA PHE A 62 -9.05 7.51 20.05
C PHE A 62 -9.63 7.66 18.62
N VAL A 63 -8.76 7.86 17.62
CA VAL A 63 -9.19 7.94 16.21
C VAL A 63 -9.87 6.65 15.77
N LEU A 64 -9.31 5.48 16.11
CA LEU A 64 -9.91 4.18 15.79
C LEU A 64 -11.31 4.03 16.37
N ASP A 65 -11.49 4.39 17.66
CA ASP A 65 -12.79 4.32 18.34
C ASP A 65 -13.81 5.25 17.67
N MET A 66 -13.43 6.50 17.40
CA MET A 66 -14.30 7.49 16.75
C MET A 66 -14.69 7.07 15.32
N MET A 67 -13.74 6.50 14.55
CA MET A 67 -14.03 5.96 13.23
C MET A 67 -14.99 4.77 13.31
N GLY A 68 -14.82 3.88 14.29
CA GLY A 68 -15.70 2.76 14.52
C GLY A 68 -17.14 3.20 14.84
N LEU A 69 -17.29 4.22 15.69
CA LEU A 69 -18.59 4.82 16.02
C LEU A 69 -19.26 5.43 14.78
N TYR A 70 -18.53 6.19 13.97
CA TYR A 70 -19.07 6.78 12.75
C TYR A 70 -19.50 5.71 11.73
N LEU A 71 -18.60 4.77 11.43
CA LEU A 71 -18.87 3.71 10.45
C LEU A 71 -20.02 2.82 10.88
N GLY A 72 -20.09 2.42 12.15
CA GLY A 72 -21.17 1.61 12.68
C GLY A 72 -22.49 2.36 12.78
N GLY A 73 -22.46 3.61 13.24
CA GLY A 73 -23.65 4.45 13.43
C GLY A 73 -24.28 4.90 12.12
N GLU A 74 -23.49 5.58 11.28
CA GLU A 74 -23.98 6.23 10.06
C GLU A 74 -24.02 5.30 8.86
N LEU A 75 -22.96 4.49 8.67
CA LEU A 75 -22.78 3.71 7.44
C LEU A 75 -23.10 2.22 7.60
N LYS A 76 -23.38 1.74 8.82
CA LYS A 76 -23.63 0.32 9.10
C LYS A 76 -22.49 -0.60 8.58
N VAL A 77 -21.25 -0.10 8.68
CA VAL A 77 -20.03 -0.80 8.29
C VAL A 77 -19.17 -0.98 9.54
N GLU A 78 -18.55 -2.15 9.68
CA GLU A 78 -17.66 -2.45 10.80
C GLU A 78 -16.19 -2.44 10.35
N ILE A 79 -15.31 -1.94 11.23
CA ILE A 79 -13.87 -2.07 11.07
C ILE A 79 -13.52 -3.53 11.33
N LYS A 80 -12.76 -4.16 10.41
CA LYS A 80 -12.28 -5.53 10.58
C LYS A 80 -11.42 -5.65 11.84
N SER A 81 -11.52 -6.76 12.55
CA SER A 81 -10.79 -7.00 13.82
C SER A 81 -9.27 -7.13 13.66
N ASN A 82 -8.76 -7.22 12.44
CA ASN A 82 -7.33 -7.34 12.13
C ASN A 82 -6.58 -6.01 11.96
N TRP A 83 -7.17 -4.89 12.42
CA TRP A 83 -6.48 -3.61 12.47
C TRP A 83 -5.23 -3.67 13.38
N GLN A 84 -4.24 -2.83 13.13
CA GLN A 84 -2.98 -2.84 13.85
C GLN A 84 -2.46 -1.43 14.06
N ILE A 85 -1.96 -1.14 15.26
CA ILE A 85 -1.23 0.08 15.59
C ILE A 85 0.20 -0.33 15.97
N PHE A 86 1.18 0.20 15.25
CA PHE A 86 2.59 -0.11 15.47
C PHE A 86 3.49 1.07 15.08
N PRO A 87 4.69 1.19 15.69
CA PRO A 87 5.70 2.16 15.26
C PRO A 87 6.25 1.81 13.87
N VAL A 88 6.41 2.81 13.00
CA VAL A 88 6.96 2.62 11.65
C VAL A 88 8.40 2.12 11.67
N ASP A 89 9.17 2.45 12.73
CA ASP A 89 10.53 1.95 12.93
C ASP A 89 10.60 0.46 13.27
N ALA A 90 9.56 -0.07 13.91
CA ALA A 90 9.50 -1.50 14.24
C ALA A 90 9.06 -2.35 13.05
N ARG A 91 8.23 -1.80 12.16
CA ARG A 91 7.71 -2.51 11.01
C ARG A 91 7.23 -1.56 9.92
N SER A 92 7.59 -1.86 8.67
CA SER A 92 7.10 -1.12 7.50
C SER A 92 5.59 -1.21 7.33
N ILE A 93 4.97 -0.13 6.89
CA ILE A 93 3.55 -0.07 6.54
C ILE A 93 3.35 -0.82 5.22
N ASP A 94 2.52 -1.85 5.22
CA ASP A 94 2.12 -2.59 4.01
C ASP A 94 0.83 -2.00 3.45
N TYR A 95 0.95 -1.16 2.42
CA TYR A 95 -0.18 -0.43 1.85
C TYR A 95 -0.11 -0.40 0.32
N VAL A 96 -1.22 -0.75 -0.33
CA VAL A 96 -1.39 -0.72 -1.80
C VAL A 96 -0.22 -1.37 -2.56
N GLY A 97 0.25 -2.53 -2.07
CA GLY A 97 1.29 -3.32 -2.75
C GLY A 97 2.73 -2.88 -2.48
N PHE A 98 2.93 -1.86 -1.65
CA PHE A 98 4.23 -1.38 -1.22
C PHE A 98 4.43 -1.56 0.28
N LYS A 99 5.68 -1.73 0.68
CA LYS A 99 6.14 -1.60 2.06
C LYS A 99 6.85 -0.26 2.20
N GLN A 100 6.37 0.57 3.12
CA GLN A 100 6.87 1.93 3.32
C GLN A 100 7.39 2.10 4.76
N ASN A 101 8.54 2.72 4.89
CA ASN A 101 9.14 3.13 6.15
C ASN A 101 9.88 4.47 5.98
N HIS A 102 10.60 4.92 7.00
CA HIS A 102 11.38 6.16 6.95
C HIS A 102 12.54 6.12 5.95
N TYR A 103 13.02 4.93 5.54
CA TYR A 103 14.15 4.75 4.65
C TYR A 103 13.75 4.66 3.18
N GLY A 104 12.48 4.34 2.88
CA GLY A 104 12.04 4.28 1.49
C GLY A 104 10.80 3.45 1.24
N ILE A 105 10.54 3.24 -0.04
CA ILE A 105 9.39 2.49 -0.57
C ILE A 105 9.92 1.24 -1.27
N LEU A 106 9.52 0.09 -0.76
CA LEU A 106 9.87 -1.22 -1.31
C LEU A 106 8.65 -1.87 -1.94
N LEU A 107 8.86 -2.67 -2.97
CA LEU A 107 7.79 -3.47 -3.56
C LEU A 107 7.46 -4.66 -2.63
N ARG A 108 6.17 -4.94 -2.43
CA ARG A 108 5.73 -6.10 -1.65
C ARG A 108 6.31 -7.40 -2.23
N SER A 109 6.90 -8.24 -1.38
CA SER A 109 7.60 -9.47 -1.79
C SER A 109 6.77 -10.40 -2.68
N GLY A 110 5.46 -10.48 -2.45
CA GLY A 110 4.57 -11.28 -3.29
C GLY A 110 4.43 -10.76 -4.73
N ILE A 111 4.50 -9.44 -4.95
CA ILE A 111 4.48 -8.82 -6.28
C ILE A 111 5.83 -9.08 -6.95
N LEU A 112 6.92 -8.84 -6.23
CA LEU A 112 8.27 -9.06 -6.72
C LEU A 112 8.52 -10.52 -7.12
N LYS A 113 8.07 -11.48 -6.31
CA LYS A 113 8.15 -12.92 -6.63
C LYS A 113 7.41 -13.27 -7.91
N ARG A 114 6.21 -12.72 -8.13
CA ARG A 114 5.44 -12.94 -9.37
C ARG A 114 6.13 -12.34 -10.58
N PHE A 115 6.70 -11.15 -10.43
CA PHE A 115 7.49 -10.51 -11.48
C PHE A 115 8.69 -11.37 -11.87
N TYR A 116 9.55 -11.77 -10.92
CA TYR A 116 10.70 -12.61 -11.23
C TYR A 116 10.30 -13.94 -11.88
N LYS A 117 9.25 -14.60 -11.41
CA LYS A 117 8.74 -15.84 -12.04
C LYS A 117 8.31 -15.63 -13.50
N LYS A 118 7.68 -14.50 -13.80
CA LYS A 118 7.28 -14.12 -15.16
C LYS A 118 8.53 -13.77 -15.99
N PHE A 119 9.45 -12.99 -15.43
CA PHE A 119 10.70 -12.59 -16.06
C PHE A 119 11.53 -13.80 -16.51
N HIS A 120 11.79 -14.77 -15.64
CA HIS A 120 12.51 -16.00 -15.98
C HIS A 120 11.87 -16.82 -17.10
N ARG A 121 10.56 -16.86 -17.18
CA ARG A 121 9.89 -17.54 -18.28
C ARG A 121 10.05 -16.81 -19.61
N THR A 122 10.20 -15.50 -19.57
CA THR A 122 10.30 -14.64 -20.74
C THR A 122 11.72 -14.60 -21.28
N ILE A 123 12.75 -14.53 -20.44
CA ILE A 123 14.16 -14.53 -20.88
C ILE A 123 14.56 -15.83 -21.59
N ASN A 124 13.89 -16.95 -21.31
CA ASN A 124 14.11 -18.20 -22.02
C ASN A 124 13.61 -18.16 -23.49
N LYS A 125 12.81 -17.15 -23.84
CA LYS A 125 12.21 -17.00 -25.18
C LYS A 125 12.71 -15.76 -25.92
N TYR A 126 13.07 -14.71 -25.18
CA TYR A 126 13.44 -13.40 -25.71
C TYR A 126 14.68 -12.90 -24.99
N GLU A 127 15.61 -12.34 -25.75
CA GLU A 127 16.79 -11.67 -25.17
C GLU A 127 16.35 -10.33 -24.57
N ILE A 128 16.60 -10.11 -23.28
CA ILE A 128 16.32 -8.86 -22.56
C ILE A 128 17.65 -8.27 -22.14
N LYS A 129 17.99 -7.11 -22.69
CA LYS A 129 19.32 -6.48 -22.55
C LYS A 129 19.33 -5.31 -21.59
N ASP A 130 18.23 -4.57 -21.52
CA ASP A 130 18.17 -3.32 -20.78
C ASP A 130 16.79 -3.06 -20.15
N GLU A 131 16.68 -1.92 -19.47
CA GLU A 131 15.45 -1.46 -18.82
C GLU A 131 14.33 -1.18 -19.85
N THR A 132 14.66 -0.80 -21.07
CA THR A 132 13.68 -0.54 -22.13
C THR A 132 12.96 -1.83 -22.53
N ASP A 133 13.70 -2.93 -22.61
CA ASP A 133 13.14 -4.26 -22.84
C ASP A 133 12.25 -4.67 -21.68
N ILE A 134 12.67 -4.44 -20.43
CA ILE A 134 11.82 -4.71 -19.25
C ILE A 134 10.52 -3.91 -19.33
N LYS A 135 10.57 -2.64 -19.67
CA LYS A 135 9.38 -1.80 -19.86
C LYS A 135 8.49 -2.32 -20.97
N HIS A 136 9.05 -2.81 -22.06
CA HIS A 136 8.30 -3.34 -23.21
C HIS A 136 7.60 -4.67 -22.87
N PHE A 137 8.33 -5.64 -22.30
CA PHE A 137 7.79 -6.97 -22.01
C PHE A 137 6.95 -7.04 -20.74
N PHE A 138 7.18 -6.11 -19.77
CA PHE A 138 6.56 -6.10 -18.45
C PHE A 138 6.01 -4.71 -18.07
N PRO A 139 5.18 -4.07 -18.89
CA PRO A 139 4.76 -2.67 -18.67
C PRO A 139 4.05 -2.46 -17.32
N SER A 140 3.23 -3.41 -16.88
CA SER A 140 2.54 -3.33 -15.58
C SER A 140 3.51 -3.42 -14.40
N GLU A 141 4.42 -4.39 -14.45
CA GLU A 141 5.41 -4.62 -13.40
C GLU A 141 6.44 -3.50 -13.36
N TYR A 142 6.87 -3.00 -14.52
CA TYR A 142 7.71 -1.81 -14.63
C TYR A 142 7.07 -0.60 -13.93
N GLY A 143 5.78 -0.35 -14.16
CA GLY A 143 5.05 0.72 -13.49
C GLY A 143 4.99 0.60 -11.96
N TRP A 144 5.07 -0.61 -11.40
CA TRP A 144 5.22 -0.83 -9.97
C TRP A 144 6.64 -0.55 -9.48
N ILE A 145 7.66 -1.04 -10.21
CA ILE A 145 9.07 -0.93 -9.83
C ILE A 145 9.53 0.52 -9.77
N ILE A 146 9.19 1.34 -10.77
CA ILE A 146 9.60 2.75 -10.83
C ILE A 146 8.99 3.64 -9.73
N ARG A 147 7.97 3.15 -9.02
CA ARG A 147 7.37 3.85 -7.86
C ARG A 147 8.05 3.52 -6.54
N CYS A 148 8.95 2.57 -6.54
CA CYS A 148 9.81 2.30 -5.38
C CYS A 148 10.86 3.40 -5.20
N SER A 149 11.57 3.37 -4.07
CA SER A 149 12.78 4.20 -3.92
C SER A 149 13.78 3.87 -5.01
N GLU A 150 14.57 4.85 -5.42
CA GLU A 150 15.53 4.71 -6.53
C GLU A 150 16.50 3.55 -6.33
N GLU A 151 17.02 3.40 -5.11
CA GLU A 151 17.92 2.30 -4.76
C GLU A 151 17.26 0.93 -4.94
N HIS A 152 15.99 0.78 -4.52
CA HIS A 152 15.26 -0.47 -4.66
C HIS A 152 14.92 -0.77 -6.11
N SER A 153 14.55 0.23 -6.90
CA SER A 153 14.29 0.08 -8.33
C SER A 153 15.55 -0.38 -9.08
N LYS A 154 16.68 0.29 -8.82
CA LYS A 154 18.00 -0.10 -9.37
C LYS A 154 18.40 -1.52 -8.95
N PHE A 155 18.17 -1.89 -7.69
CA PHE A 155 18.44 -3.25 -7.22
C PHE A 155 17.63 -4.30 -8.00
N ILE A 156 16.33 -4.05 -8.24
CA ILE A 156 15.48 -4.97 -9.00
C ILE A 156 15.95 -5.09 -10.45
N PHE A 157 16.24 -3.96 -11.12
CA PHE A 157 16.70 -3.97 -12.51
C PHE A 157 18.07 -4.64 -12.66
N ASN A 158 19.02 -4.34 -11.78
CA ASN A 158 20.34 -4.98 -11.79
C ASN A 158 20.24 -6.50 -11.60
N ASN A 159 19.36 -6.97 -10.70
CA ASN A 159 19.15 -8.40 -10.54
C ASN A 159 18.54 -9.05 -11.78
N CYS A 160 17.69 -8.34 -12.52
CA CYS A 160 17.16 -8.84 -13.78
C CYS A 160 18.23 -8.93 -14.89
N LEU A 161 19.07 -7.91 -15.00
CA LEU A 161 20.00 -7.77 -16.13
C LEU A 161 21.33 -8.51 -15.91
N ASN A 162 21.81 -8.56 -14.66
CA ASN A 162 23.14 -9.15 -14.36
C ASN A 162 23.10 -10.64 -14.00
N ASP A 163 21.95 -11.17 -13.62
CA ASP A 163 21.87 -12.51 -13.02
C ASP A 163 20.65 -13.32 -13.49
N GLY A 164 20.52 -13.44 -14.80
CA GLY A 164 19.43 -14.23 -15.43
C GLY A 164 19.34 -15.69 -14.96
N SER A 165 20.30 -16.20 -14.19
CA SER A 165 20.35 -17.59 -13.72
C SER A 165 20.37 -17.77 -12.20
N LYS A 166 20.70 -16.73 -11.39
CA LYS A 166 20.95 -16.86 -9.94
C LYS A 166 20.06 -16.00 -9.03
N CYS A 167 19.04 -15.38 -9.56
CA CYS A 167 18.20 -14.41 -8.85
C CYS A 167 17.25 -15.06 -7.81
N PHE A 168 17.76 -15.72 -6.77
CA PHE A 168 16.91 -16.23 -5.70
C PHE A 168 17.59 -16.32 -4.31
N ASP A 169 18.02 -15.20 -3.75
CA ASP A 169 18.11 -15.14 -2.30
C ASP A 169 17.18 -14.04 -1.75
N TYR A 170 15.92 -14.42 -1.52
CA TYR A 170 14.88 -13.55 -0.95
C TYR A 170 15.14 -13.16 0.50
N ARG A 171 16.21 -13.68 1.12
CA ARG A 171 16.49 -13.52 2.55
C ARG A 171 17.20 -12.22 2.90
N ALA A 172 17.76 -11.54 1.91
CA ALA A 172 18.48 -10.28 2.10
C ALA A 172 17.61 -9.02 1.96
N ALA A 173 16.31 -9.14 1.67
CA ALA A 173 15.36 -8.04 1.50
C ALA A 173 14.19 -8.14 2.50
N GLY A 174 14.50 -8.48 3.75
CA GLY A 174 13.55 -8.55 4.87
C GLY A 174 13.46 -7.27 5.65
#